data_3e97d536d3d4d53319252c6183697a19
#
_entry.id   3e97d536d3d4d53319252c6183697a19
#
_cell.length_a   1.000
_cell.length_b   1.000
_cell.length_c   1.000
_cell.angle_alpha   90.00
_cell.angle_beta   90.00
_cell.angle_gamma   90.00
#
_symmetry.space_group_name_H-M   'P 1'
#
loop_
_entity.id
_entity.type
_entity.pdbx_description
1 polymer ?
#
loop_
_entity_poly.entity_id
_entity_poly.type
_entity_poly.pdbx_seq_one_letter_code
_entity_poly.pdbx_strand_id
1 'polypeptide(L)'
;RKESWVNWDPIEQTVLANEQVVDGCGWRSGAPIERRLLSQWFLKISKYSDDLLQAIEGLDRWPERVRLMQQNWIGRSEGALIKFQLKNPRTLNLEIKHIEVFTTRPDTLFGASFIAVSAQHSLALLVAEQDKKASEFLSKCNAYGTSEAAIEKAEKRGYNTGLTAMHPLSNGEELPVYIANFVLMDYGTGAIFGCPAHDQRDLDFALKYDLPVRAVVRPSDVETEFVVSDTAYTGPGVLINSGDWNGLSIDAGKREAIRAIEACGVGTSQVTYRLRDWGVSRQRYWGCPIPVIHCPNCKTVPVPEAELPVTLPVDVDFDEPGNPLDRHPSWKHVSCPKCGNNAIRETDTFDTFFESSWYFARFTDPTSKDGFSREAADYWLPVDQYIGGVEHAVLHLLYSRFFARALSEVGYFDLDEPFSGLMTQGMVCHQSFKDQDGNWLFPDQVTKTKEEFVTVDTGETVIAGRVEKMSKS
;
A
#
# COMPACT_ATOMS: atom_id res chain seq x y z
N ARG A 1 -16.52 -4.91 1.76
CA ARG A 1 -16.60 -3.60 1.08
C ARG A 1 -16.34 -2.49 2.07
N LYS A 2 -15.49 -1.52 1.71
CA LYS A 2 -15.18 -0.34 2.53
C LYS A 2 -14.85 0.85 1.62
N GLU A 3 -14.98 2.04 2.15
CA GLU A 3 -14.47 3.25 1.51
C GLU A 3 -12.95 3.31 1.63
N SER A 4 -12.28 3.66 0.56
CA SER A 4 -10.83 3.80 0.51
C SER A 4 -10.43 4.89 -0.47
N TRP A 5 -9.36 5.59 -0.14
CA TRP A 5 -8.72 6.52 -1.05
C TRP A 5 -8.00 5.75 -2.14
N VAL A 6 -8.35 6.00 -3.39
CA VAL A 6 -7.82 5.32 -4.57
C VAL A 6 -7.20 6.31 -5.54
N ASN A 7 -6.28 5.81 -6.38
CA ASN A 7 -5.77 6.59 -7.51
C ASN A 7 -6.80 6.51 -8.64
N TRP A 8 -7.38 7.62 -8.99
CA TRP A 8 -8.40 7.73 -10.03
C TRP A 8 -7.83 8.41 -11.26
N ASP A 9 -7.95 7.76 -12.40
CA ASP A 9 -7.67 8.37 -13.69
C ASP A 9 -8.92 9.09 -14.21
N PRO A 10 -8.90 10.43 -14.33
CA PRO A 10 -10.08 11.19 -14.73
C PRO A 10 -10.44 11.04 -16.23
N ILE A 11 -9.48 10.63 -17.08
CA ILE A 11 -9.69 10.39 -18.50
C ILE A 11 -10.22 8.98 -18.74
N GLU A 12 -9.55 7.96 -18.21
CA GLU A 12 -10.01 6.57 -18.35
C GLU A 12 -11.19 6.26 -17.42
N GLN A 13 -11.49 7.12 -16.43
CA GLN A 13 -12.55 6.97 -15.44
C GLN A 13 -12.49 5.62 -14.72
N THR A 14 -11.31 5.24 -14.26
CA THR A 14 -11.07 3.98 -13.57
C THR A 14 -10.06 4.15 -12.43
N VAL A 15 -10.11 3.22 -11.48
CA VAL A 15 -9.10 3.10 -10.43
C VAL A 15 -7.84 2.47 -10.97
N LEU A 16 -6.70 3.08 -10.68
CA LEU A 16 -5.38 2.56 -11.01
C LEU A 16 -4.69 1.97 -9.77
N ALA A 17 -4.03 0.84 -9.96
CA ALA A 17 -3.09 0.32 -8.98
C ALA A 17 -1.86 1.26 -8.88
N ASN A 18 -1.13 1.19 -7.77
CA ASN A 18 0.04 2.08 -7.56
C ASN A 18 1.09 1.92 -8.67
N GLU A 19 1.26 0.70 -9.19
CA GLU A 19 2.19 0.35 -10.27
C GLU A 19 1.79 0.95 -11.63
N GLN A 20 0.54 1.40 -11.75
CA GLN A 20 0.00 2.02 -12.96
C GLN A 20 0.04 3.56 -12.91
N VAL A 21 0.64 4.11 -11.86
CA VAL A 21 0.87 5.54 -11.71
C VAL A 21 2.36 5.83 -11.91
N VAL A 22 2.67 6.59 -12.96
CA VAL A 22 4.04 6.97 -13.30
C VAL A 22 4.16 8.49 -13.19
N ASP A 23 5.06 8.95 -12.33
CA ASP A 23 5.29 10.39 -12.08
C ASP A 23 4.00 11.18 -11.75
N GLY A 24 3.07 10.54 -11.02
CA GLY A 24 1.79 11.16 -10.64
C GLY A 24 0.73 11.18 -11.74
N CYS A 25 0.98 10.52 -12.86
CA CYS A 25 0.08 10.42 -14.00
C CYS A 25 -0.34 8.96 -14.27
N GLY A 26 -1.50 8.79 -14.86
CA GLY A 26 -1.95 7.48 -15.35
C GLY A 26 -1.01 6.97 -16.46
N TRP A 27 -0.57 5.74 -16.36
CA TRP A 27 0.44 5.13 -17.26
C TRP A 27 0.01 5.07 -18.74
N ARG A 28 -1.29 5.07 -19.01
CA ARG A 28 -1.87 5.05 -20.37
C ARG A 28 -2.35 6.41 -20.83
N SER A 29 -3.13 7.06 -19.98
CA SER A 29 -3.74 8.36 -20.32
C SER A 29 -2.74 9.51 -20.31
N GLY A 30 -1.65 9.38 -19.51
CA GLY A 30 -0.74 10.49 -19.21
C GLY A 30 -1.40 11.61 -18.39
N ALA A 31 -2.65 11.46 -17.99
CA ALA A 31 -3.35 12.46 -17.19
C ALA A 31 -2.90 12.43 -15.72
N PRO A 32 -2.81 13.60 -15.05
CA PRO A 32 -2.62 13.63 -13.60
C PRO A 32 -3.72 12.85 -12.90
N ILE A 33 -3.33 11.96 -12.00
CA ILE A 33 -4.29 11.18 -11.21
C ILE A 33 -4.95 12.06 -10.14
N GLU A 34 -6.17 11.69 -9.77
CA GLU A 34 -6.89 12.27 -8.64
C GLU A 34 -6.98 11.24 -7.50
N ARG A 35 -6.95 11.73 -6.26
CA ARG A 35 -7.30 10.88 -5.12
C ARG A 35 -8.80 11.00 -4.88
N ARG A 36 -9.50 9.86 -4.95
CA ARG A 36 -10.95 9.78 -4.70
C ARG A 36 -11.26 8.79 -3.61
N LEU A 37 -12.23 9.12 -2.78
CA LEU A 37 -12.77 8.20 -1.78
C LEU A 37 -13.89 7.39 -2.46
N LEU A 38 -13.62 6.11 -2.73
CA LEU A 38 -14.57 5.21 -3.37
C LEU A 38 -14.84 3.97 -2.53
N SER A 39 -16.09 3.50 -2.59
CA SER A 39 -16.48 2.25 -1.96
C SER A 39 -16.04 1.07 -2.84
N GLN A 40 -15.08 0.28 -2.36
CA GLN A 40 -14.41 -0.78 -3.09
C GLN A 40 -14.54 -2.12 -2.38
N TRP A 41 -14.39 -3.22 -3.12
CA TRP A 41 -14.26 -4.56 -2.58
C TRP A 41 -12.82 -4.86 -2.24
N PHE A 42 -12.62 -5.51 -1.09
CA PHE A 42 -11.30 -5.91 -0.59
C PHE A 42 -11.31 -7.36 -0.13
N LEU A 43 -10.23 -8.07 -0.40
CA LEU A 43 -9.91 -9.32 0.26
C LEU A 43 -9.01 -9.05 1.47
N LYS A 44 -9.35 -9.64 2.62
CA LYS A 44 -8.66 -9.40 3.89
C LYS A 44 -7.36 -10.21 4.00
N ILE A 45 -6.43 -10.01 3.06
CA ILE A 45 -5.12 -10.65 3.09
C ILE A 45 -4.34 -10.28 4.36
N SER A 46 -4.56 -9.09 4.91
CA SER A 46 -3.93 -8.63 6.15
C SER A 46 -4.26 -9.51 7.36
N LYS A 47 -5.41 -10.20 7.37
CA LYS A 47 -5.78 -11.19 8.41
C LYS A 47 -4.76 -12.35 8.50
N TYR A 48 -4.10 -12.65 7.39
CA TYR A 48 -3.16 -13.76 7.26
C TYR A 48 -1.69 -13.32 7.37
N SER A 49 -1.42 -12.07 7.77
CA SER A 49 -0.06 -11.51 7.77
C SER A 49 0.93 -12.32 8.61
N ASP A 50 0.56 -12.71 9.83
CA ASP A 50 1.40 -13.52 10.71
C ASP A 50 1.67 -14.90 10.12
N ASP A 51 0.62 -15.58 9.70
CA ASP A 51 0.71 -16.93 9.15
C ASP A 51 1.54 -16.93 7.85
N LEU A 52 1.26 -16.01 6.91
CA LEU A 52 2.05 -15.85 5.70
C LEU A 52 3.53 -15.57 5.99
N LEU A 53 3.82 -14.80 7.04
CA LEU A 53 5.19 -14.47 7.44
C LEU A 53 5.90 -15.66 8.05
N GLN A 54 5.26 -16.34 9.01
CA GLN A 54 5.83 -17.52 9.68
C GLN A 54 6.09 -18.67 8.71
N ALA A 55 5.17 -18.90 7.79
CA ALA A 55 5.30 -19.97 6.80
C ALA A 55 6.46 -19.75 5.80
N ILE A 56 7.02 -18.53 5.69
CA ILE A 56 8.22 -18.28 4.86
C ILE A 56 9.41 -19.12 5.32
N GLU A 57 9.51 -19.41 6.62
CA GLU A 57 10.60 -20.21 7.18
C GLU A 57 10.62 -21.64 6.62
N GLY A 58 9.45 -22.20 6.30
CA GLY A 58 9.31 -23.53 5.72
C GLY A 58 9.48 -23.60 4.19
N LEU A 59 9.65 -22.46 3.50
CA LEU A 59 9.80 -22.40 2.05
C LEU A 59 11.25 -22.64 1.59
N ASP A 60 11.88 -23.74 2.01
CA ASP A 60 13.29 -24.03 1.79
C ASP A 60 13.68 -24.14 0.31
N ARG A 61 12.75 -24.56 -0.56
CA ARG A 61 12.94 -24.68 -2.01
C ARG A 61 12.58 -23.41 -2.78
N TRP A 62 12.36 -22.30 -2.08
CA TRP A 62 12.15 -21.00 -2.68
C TRP A 62 13.43 -20.16 -2.63
N PRO A 63 13.75 -19.36 -3.67
CA PRO A 63 14.91 -18.47 -3.65
C PRO A 63 14.85 -17.51 -2.45
N GLU A 64 15.98 -17.38 -1.75
CA GLU A 64 16.12 -16.50 -0.57
C GLU A 64 15.66 -15.07 -0.89
N ARG A 65 16.00 -14.56 -2.08
CA ARG A 65 15.59 -13.23 -2.53
C ARG A 65 14.07 -13.06 -2.52
N VAL A 66 13.31 -14.06 -2.99
CA VAL A 66 11.83 -13.99 -3.01
C VAL A 66 11.27 -14.02 -1.59
N ARG A 67 11.80 -14.90 -0.74
CA ARG A 67 11.41 -14.97 0.69
C ARG A 67 11.64 -13.63 1.39
N LEU A 68 12.81 -13.03 1.20
CA LEU A 68 13.14 -11.70 1.74
C LEU A 68 12.22 -10.60 1.19
N MET A 69 11.91 -10.61 -0.11
CA MET A 69 10.97 -9.66 -0.70
C MET A 69 9.59 -9.76 -0.07
N GLN A 70 9.05 -10.97 0.13
CA GLN A 70 7.76 -11.17 0.78
C GLN A 70 7.80 -10.76 2.27
N GLN A 71 8.85 -11.14 2.99
CA GLN A 71 9.04 -10.75 4.38
C GLN A 71 9.03 -9.23 4.55
N ASN A 72 9.78 -8.52 3.71
CA ASN A 72 9.82 -7.06 3.73
C ASN A 72 8.49 -6.42 3.31
N TRP A 73 7.76 -7.05 2.38
CA TRP A 73 6.46 -6.56 1.93
C TRP A 73 5.38 -6.73 2.99
N ILE A 74 5.33 -7.88 3.64
CA ILE A 74 4.44 -8.12 4.79
C ILE A 74 4.79 -7.16 5.92
N GLY A 75 6.08 -6.95 6.19
CA GLY A 75 6.63 -5.88 6.99
C GLY A 75 6.05 -5.82 8.39
N ARG A 76 6.30 -6.86 9.20
CA ARG A 76 5.92 -6.90 10.62
C ARG A 76 6.74 -5.89 11.41
N SER A 77 6.05 -5.04 12.15
CA SER A 77 6.66 -4.03 13.01
C SER A 77 6.08 -4.11 14.42
N GLU A 78 6.97 -4.16 15.41
CA GLU A 78 6.60 -4.07 16.83
C GLU A 78 6.83 -2.64 17.32
N GLY A 79 5.90 -2.15 18.11
CA GLY A 79 5.97 -0.79 18.60
C GLY A 79 4.92 -0.50 19.67
N ALA A 80 4.54 0.76 19.77
CA ALA A 80 3.51 1.22 20.68
C ALA A 80 2.47 2.08 19.97
N LEU A 81 1.21 1.90 20.33
CA LEU A 81 0.14 2.83 20.04
C LEU A 81 0.01 3.79 21.21
N ILE A 82 0.18 5.09 20.97
CA ILE A 82 0.24 6.12 22.00
C ILE A 82 -0.87 7.13 21.75
N LYS A 83 -1.56 7.55 22.81
CA LYS A 83 -2.63 8.57 22.77
C LYS A 83 -2.10 9.90 23.24
N PHE A 84 -2.09 10.88 22.37
CA PHE A 84 -1.77 12.27 22.68
C PHE A 84 -3.06 13.04 22.87
N GLN A 85 -3.33 13.47 24.10
CA GLN A 85 -4.56 14.21 24.42
C GLN A 85 -4.52 15.61 23.81
N LEU A 86 -5.54 15.98 23.05
CA LEU A 86 -5.69 17.32 22.51
C LEU A 86 -6.07 18.31 23.61
N LYS A 87 -5.38 19.47 23.62
CA LYS A 87 -5.72 20.58 24.48
C LYS A 87 -6.70 21.50 23.75
N ASN A 88 -7.76 21.89 24.46
CA ASN A 88 -8.80 22.81 23.97
C ASN A 88 -9.47 22.43 22.64
N PRO A 89 -9.88 21.16 22.41
CA PRO A 89 -10.56 20.77 21.19
C PRO A 89 -11.89 21.50 20.97
N ARG A 90 -12.45 22.11 22.04
CA ARG A 90 -13.72 22.85 22.03
C ARG A 90 -13.68 24.14 21.19
N THR A 91 -12.50 24.74 20.96
CA THR A 91 -12.37 25.94 20.12
C THR A 91 -12.74 25.71 18.67
N LEU A 92 -12.62 24.48 18.19
CA LEU A 92 -13.00 24.04 16.84
C LEU A 92 -14.22 23.11 16.84
N ASN A 93 -14.96 23.04 17.95
CA ASN A 93 -16.13 22.16 18.09
C ASN A 93 -15.84 20.68 17.74
N LEU A 94 -14.60 20.21 18.06
CA LEU A 94 -14.13 18.88 17.70
C LEU A 94 -14.61 17.84 18.71
N GLU A 95 -15.16 16.73 18.20
CA GLU A 95 -15.46 15.55 19.01
C GLU A 95 -14.20 14.73 19.33
N ILE A 96 -13.13 14.90 18.56
CA ILE A 96 -11.84 14.20 18.73
C ILE A 96 -11.12 14.74 19.97
N LYS A 97 -10.87 13.87 20.94
CA LYS A 97 -10.22 14.23 22.22
C LYS A 97 -8.74 13.89 22.25
N HIS A 98 -8.28 12.97 21.44
CA HIS A 98 -6.89 12.53 21.37
C HIS A 98 -6.50 12.13 19.95
N ILE A 99 -5.21 12.17 19.67
CA ILE A 99 -4.60 11.65 18.45
C ILE A 99 -3.88 10.36 18.82
N GLU A 100 -4.17 9.27 18.12
CA GLU A 100 -3.45 8.00 18.27
C GLU A 100 -2.28 7.97 17.30
N VAL A 101 -1.09 7.64 17.81
CA VAL A 101 0.15 7.53 17.03
C VAL A 101 0.73 6.14 17.24
N PHE A 102 0.97 5.42 16.15
CA PHE A 102 1.78 4.22 16.19
C PHE A 102 3.26 4.56 15.92
N THR A 103 4.16 4.05 16.76
CA THR A 103 5.60 4.23 16.58
C THR A 103 6.37 2.93 16.83
N THR A 104 7.40 2.68 16.03
CA THR A 104 8.40 1.61 16.26
C THR A 104 9.55 2.09 17.14
N ARG A 105 9.57 3.40 17.46
CA ARG A 105 10.60 4.05 18.27
C ARG A 105 10.01 4.74 19.52
N PRO A 106 9.28 4.01 20.40
CA PRO A 106 8.75 4.59 21.64
C PRO A 106 9.84 5.10 22.58
N ASP A 107 11.06 4.59 22.45
CA ASP A 107 12.27 5.05 23.13
C ASP A 107 12.61 6.52 22.88
N THR A 108 12.17 7.08 21.72
CA THR A 108 12.45 8.47 21.34
C THR A 108 11.36 9.46 21.77
N LEU A 109 10.37 9.02 22.54
CA LEU A 109 9.20 9.83 22.90
C LEU A 109 9.55 11.19 23.52
N PHE A 110 10.56 11.25 24.40
CA PHE A 110 11.04 12.51 25.00
C PHE A 110 11.72 13.47 24.03
N GLY A 111 12.01 13.01 22.80
CA GLY A 111 12.49 13.85 21.70
C GLY A 111 11.37 14.39 20.80
N ALA A 112 10.11 14.13 21.15
CA ALA A 112 8.97 14.62 20.38
C ALA A 112 8.93 16.15 20.36
N SER A 113 8.80 16.75 19.18
CA SER A 113 8.76 18.21 18.99
C SER A 113 7.44 18.69 18.41
N PHE A 114 6.71 17.82 17.74
CA PHE A 114 5.41 18.11 17.14
C PHE A 114 4.60 16.82 16.92
N ILE A 115 3.32 16.98 16.69
CA ILE A 115 2.44 15.92 16.15
C ILE A 115 2.10 16.30 14.71
N ALA A 116 2.17 15.36 13.80
CA ALA A 116 1.71 15.57 12.43
C ALA A 116 0.69 14.52 12.03
N VAL A 117 -0.36 14.97 11.35
CA VAL A 117 -1.41 14.11 10.81
C VAL A 117 -1.42 14.18 9.28
N SER A 118 -1.83 13.09 8.65
CA SER A 118 -2.06 13.02 7.21
C SER A 118 -3.15 14.00 6.76
N ALA A 119 -3.07 14.49 5.53
CA ALA A 119 -4.14 15.29 4.93
C ALA A 119 -5.49 14.55 4.82
N GLN A 120 -5.49 13.22 4.87
CA GLN A 120 -6.70 12.39 4.87
C GLN A 120 -7.17 11.99 6.29
N HIS A 121 -6.44 12.37 7.33
CA HIS A 121 -6.82 12.08 8.71
C HIS A 121 -8.11 12.81 9.10
N SER A 122 -8.98 12.18 9.90
CA SER A 122 -10.26 12.76 10.32
C SER A 122 -10.11 14.14 10.96
N LEU A 123 -9.07 14.35 11.77
CA LEU A 123 -8.77 15.66 12.34
C LEU A 123 -8.47 16.71 11.26
N ALA A 124 -7.71 16.35 10.23
CA ALA A 124 -7.36 17.28 9.15
C ALA A 124 -8.61 17.70 8.35
N LEU A 125 -9.52 16.76 8.09
CA LEU A 125 -10.78 17.03 7.41
C LEU A 125 -11.66 18.00 8.23
N LEU A 126 -11.81 17.74 9.54
CA LEU A 126 -12.58 18.60 10.43
C LEU A 126 -11.99 20.02 10.56
N VAL A 127 -10.66 20.15 10.57
CA VAL A 127 -10.00 21.48 10.56
C VAL A 127 -10.27 22.20 9.24
N ALA A 128 -10.21 21.46 8.11
CA ALA A 128 -10.44 22.04 6.78
C ALA A 128 -11.88 22.50 6.54
N GLU A 129 -12.86 21.92 7.22
CA GLU A 129 -14.26 22.38 7.18
C GLU A 129 -14.43 23.79 7.77
N GLN A 130 -13.55 24.18 8.70
CA GLN A 130 -13.65 25.44 9.43
C GLN A 130 -12.58 26.47 9.02
N ASP A 131 -11.56 26.02 8.29
CA ASP A 131 -10.44 26.86 7.85
C ASP A 131 -10.13 26.69 6.37
N LYS A 132 -10.39 27.74 5.61
CA LYS A 132 -10.18 27.77 4.13
C LYS A 132 -8.71 27.51 3.76
N LYS A 133 -7.75 28.01 4.54
CA LYS A 133 -6.31 27.78 4.25
C LYS A 133 -5.93 26.31 4.47
N ALA A 134 -6.49 25.68 5.51
CA ALA A 134 -6.34 24.25 5.70
C ALA A 134 -6.93 23.46 4.52
N SER A 135 -8.14 23.80 4.05
CA SER A 135 -8.79 23.19 2.89
C SER A 135 -7.95 23.32 1.61
N GLU A 136 -7.38 24.52 1.36
CA GLU A 136 -6.46 24.74 0.23
C GLU A 136 -5.17 23.92 0.35
N PHE A 137 -4.65 23.72 1.58
CA PHE A 137 -3.49 22.86 1.83
C PHE A 137 -3.79 21.40 1.59
N LEU A 138 -4.93 20.88 2.06
CA LEU A 138 -5.39 19.52 1.78
C LEU A 138 -5.51 19.25 0.27
N SER A 139 -6.10 20.20 -0.46
CA SER A 139 -6.24 20.09 -1.93
C SER A 139 -4.88 19.97 -2.61
N LYS A 140 -3.89 20.73 -2.17
CA LYS A 140 -2.52 20.63 -2.68
C LYS A 140 -1.88 19.28 -2.33
N CYS A 141 -2.04 18.78 -1.10
CA CYS A 141 -1.52 17.47 -0.70
C CYS A 141 -2.12 16.33 -1.55
N ASN A 142 -3.40 16.39 -1.87
CA ASN A 142 -4.10 15.39 -2.66
C ASN A 142 -3.70 15.40 -4.15
N ALA A 143 -3.16 16.51 -4.65
CA ALA A 143 -2.66 16.64 -6.02
C ALA A 143 -1.23 16.08 -6.21
N TYR A 144 -0.46 15.89 -5.13
CA TYR A 144 0.86 15.27 -5.21
C TYR A 144 0.73 13.74 -5.23
N GLY A 145 1.55 13.08 -6.06
CA GLY A 145 1.61 11.62 -6.12
C GLY A 145 1.87 11.01 -4.73
N THR A 146 1.19 9.91 -4.45
CA THR A 146 1.19 9.24 -3.14
C THR A 146 2.19 8.09 -3.04
N SER A 147 3.08 7.91 -4.03
CA SER A 147 4.14 6.91 -3.90
C SER A 147 5.12 7.33 -2.80
N GLU A 148 5.51 6.40 -1.95
CA GLU A 148 6.47 6.62 -0.86
C GLU A 148 7.74 7.32 -1.38
N ALA A 149 8.23 6.92 -2.57
CA ALA A 149 9.38 7.52 -3.23
C ALA A 149 9.17 8.99 -3.67
N ALA A 150 7.96 9.36 -4.10
CA ALA A 150 7.64 10.74 -4.48
C ALA A 150 7.56 11.63 -3.23
N ILE A 151 6.95 11.11 -2.15
CA ILE A 151 6.84 11.81 -0.86
C ILE A 151 8.21 11.99 -0.20
N GLU A 152 9.09 11.00 -0.32
CA GLU A 152 10.45 11.06 0.24
C GLU A 152 11.27 12.18 -0.40
N LYS A 153 11.15 12.38 -1.72
CA LYS A 153 11.86 13.42 -2.49
C LYS A 153 11.21 14.80 -2.40
N ALA A 154 9.93 14.88 -2.06
CA ALA A 154 9.20 16.14 -2.00
C ALA A 154 9.66 17.00 -0.82
N GLU A 155 9.66 18.32 -1.01
CA GLU A 155 9.84 19.29 0.07
C GLU A 155 8.80 19.06 1.18
N LYS A 156 9.26 18.95 2.44
CA LYS A 156 8.37 18.73 3.59
C LYS A 156 7.60 20.02 3.89
N ARG A 157 6.27 19.92 3.85
CA ARG A 157 5.34 21.04 4.07
C ARG A 157 4.27 20.66 5.06
N GLY A 158 3.87 21.61 5.89
CA GLY A 158 2.80 21.44 6.86
C GLY A 158 1.95 22.69 7.03
N TYR A 159 0.73 22.45 7.51
CA TYR A 159 -0.20 23.46 7.94
C TYR A 159 -0.36 23.38 9.46
N ASN A 160 -0.01 24.45 10.18
CA ASN A 160 -0.22 24.51 11.63
C ASN A 160 -1.72 24.68 11.92
N THR A 161 -2.30 23.72 12.62
CA THR A 161 -3.74 23.72 12.94
C THR A 161 -4.13 24.69 14.04
N GLY A 162 -3.15 25.25 14.76
CA GLY A 162 -3.38 26.03 15.99
C GLY A 162 -3.77 25.18 17.20
N LEU A 163 -3.88 23.86 17.05
CA LEU A 163 -4.10 22.92 18.16
C LEU A 163 -2.76 22.50 18.77
N THR A 164 -2.82 22.11 20.06
CA THR A 164 -1.71 21.45 20.74
C THR A 164 -2.14 20.12 21.32
N ALA A 165 -1.22 19.19 21.44
CA ALA A 165 -1.39 17.90 22.09
C ALA A 165 -0.46 17.77 23.28
N MET A 166 -0.94 17.17 24.37
CA MET A 166 -0.15 16.96 25.57
C MET A 166 0.82 15.80 25.37
N HIS A 167 2.09 16.01 25.71
CA HIS A 167 3.07 14.92 25.77
C HIS A 167 2.64 13.91 26.84
N PRO A 168 2.54 12.60 26.53
CA PRO A 168 1.88 11.65 27.41
C PRO A 168 2.62 11.33 28.71
N LEU A 169 3.94 11.52 28.75
CA LEU A 169 4.79 11.22 29.91
C LEU A 169 5.50 12.46 30.50
N SER A 170 5.46 13.62 29.83
CA SER A 170 6.03 14.87 30.35
C SER A 170 4.94 15.76 30.92
N ASN A 171 5.07 16.16 32.19
CA ASN A 171 4.09 17.01 32.84
C ASN A 171 4.05 18.43 32.22
N GLY A 172 2.95 18.72 31.51
CA GLY A 172 2.65 20.02 30.96
C GLY A 172 3.34 20.41 29.66
N GLU A 173 4.13 19.55 29.06
CA GLU A 173 4.72 19.78 27.73
C GLU A 173 3.65 19.67 26.64
N GLU A 174 3.55 20.69 25.80
CA GLU A 174 2.59 20.79 24.71
C GLU A 174 3.31 20.74 23.37
N LEU A 175 2.81 19.88 22.49
CA LEU A 175 3.32 19.68 21.15
C LEU A 175 2.36 20.33 20.14
N PRO A 176 2.82 21.19 19.22
CA PRO A 176 1.98 21.73 18.16
C PRO A 176 1.51 20.64 17.21
N VAL A 177 0.28 20.77 16.72
CA VAL A 177 -0.32 19.80 15.78
C VAL A 177 -0.33 20.37 14.36
N TYR A 178 0.28 19.65 13.43
CA TYR A 178 0.35 20.01 12.02
C TYR A 178 -0.42 19.01 11.15
N ILE A 179 -0.94 19.49 10.04
CA ILE A 179 -1.28 18.65 8.89
C ILE A 179 -0.06 18.63 7.98
N ALA A 180 0.48 17.47 7.61
CA ALA A 180 1.74 17.40 6.88
C ALA A 180 1.63 16.53 5.61
N ASN A 181 2.33 16.94 4.53
CA ASN A 181 2.28 16.26 3.25
C ASN A 181 3.09 14.97 3.18
N PHE A 182 3.91 14.68 4.20
CA PHE A 182 4.77 13.49 4.27
C PHE A 182 4.25 12.40 5.22
N VAL A 183 3.11 12.63 5.88
CA VAL A 183 2.45 11.64 6.71
C VAL A 183 1.43 10.87 5.88
N LEU A 184 1.60 9.55 5.80
CA LEU A 184 0.73 8.67 5.03
C LEU A 184 -0.43 8.17 5.90
N MET A 185 -1.66 8.24 5.36
CA MET A 185 -2.83 7.68 6.04
C MET A 185 -2.77 6.15 6.13
N ASP A 186 -2.12 5.53 5.17
CA ASP A 186 -2.05 4.06 5.05
C ASP A 186 -0.98 3.42 5.95
N TYR A 187 -0.21 4.21 6.71
CA TYR A 187 0.78 3.69 7.65
C TYR A 187 0.41 4.07 9.10
N GLY A 188 0.28 3.06 9.95
CA GLY A 188 -0.12 3.25 11.35
C GLY A 188 -1.54 3.80 11.47
N THR A 189 -1.66 4.95 12.12
CA THR A 189 -2.93 5.65 12.38
C THR A 189 -3.15 6.85 11.46
N GLY A 190 -2.23 7.11 10.53
CA GLY A 190 -2.22 8.36 9.76
C GLY A 190 -1.75 9.56 10.58
N ALA A 191 -1.07 9.33 11.72
CA ALA A 191 -0.47 10.33 12.57
C ALA A 191 0.90 9.88 13.07
N ILE A 192 1.80 10.84 13.28
CA ILE A 192 3.13 10.63 13.87
C ILE A 192 3.38 11.63 14.98
N PHE A 193 4.25 11.31 15.93
CA PHE A 193 5.00 12.34 16.64
C PHE A 193 6.36 12.52 15.94
N GLY A 194 6.74 13.77 15.69
CA GLY A 194 8.01 14.09 15.06
C GLY A 194 9.14 14.08 16.06
N CYS A 195 10.19 13.31 15.78
CA CYS A 195 11.43 13.28 16.56
C CYS A 195 12.62 13.74 15.70
N PRO A 196 12.83 15.06 15.52
CA PRO A 196 13.75 15.62 14.54
C PRO A 196 15.20 15.13 14.67
N ALA A 197 15.66 14.88 15.88
CA ALA A 197 17.02 14.42 16.08
C ALA A 197 17.27 12.98 15.57
N HIS A 198 16.21 12.19 15.30
CA HIS A 198 16.30 10.76 15.01
C HIS A 198 15.51 10.30 13.79
N ASP A 199 14.90 11.21 13.03
CA ASP A 199 14.30 10.99 11.71
C ASP A 199 14.60 12.19 10.81
N GLN A 200 15.17 11.95 9.63
CA GLN A 200 15.59 13.04 8.73
C GLN A 200 14.40 13.84 8.19
N ARG A 201 13.27 13.18 7.94
CA ARG A 201 12.06 13.88 7.47
C ARG A 201 11.51 14.85 8.53
N ASP A 202 11.56 14.40 9.78
CA ASP A 202 11.14 15.22 10.92
C ASP A 202 12.12 16.37 11.15
N LEU A 203 13.43 16.14 10.94
CA LEU A 203 14.46 17.16 11.04
C LEU A 203 14.29 18.25 9.98
N ASP A 204 14.12 17.85 8.71
CA ASP A 204 13.90 18.79 7.60
C ASP A 204 12.66 19.65 7.86
N PHE A 205 11.62 19.02 8.41
CA PHE A 205 10.40 19.72 8.80
C PHE A 205 10.62 20.67 9.97
N ALA A 206 11.27 20.21 11.03
CA ALA A 206 11.52 20.99 12.23
C ALA A 206 12.39 22.23 11.94
N LEU A 207 13.45 22.07 11.15
CA LEU A 207 14.31 23.19 10.73
C LEU A 207 13.53 24.23 9.93
N LYS A 208 12.62 23.77 9.04
CA LYS A 208 11.80 24.69 8.23
C LYS A 208 10.78 25.49 9.04
N TYR A 209 10.22 24.90 10.10
CA TYR A 209 9.18 25.52 10.92
C TYR A 209 9.69 26.03 12.29
N ASP A 210 11.02 26.09 12.44
CA ASP A 210 11.69 26.57 13.67
C ASP A 210 11.20 25.82 14.93
N LEU A 211 11.10 24.48 14.82
CA LEU A 211 10.69 23.61 15.92
C LEU A 211 11.91 23.08 16.68
N PRO A 212 11.77 22.74 17.98
CA PRO A 212 12.88 22.23 18.78
C PRO A 212 13.47 20.93 18.22
N VAL A 213 14.80 20.80 18.26
CA VAL A 213 15.53 19.58 17.94
C VAL A 213 16.19 19.06 19.21
N ARG A 214 15.65 17.99 19.80
CA ARG A 214 16.14 17.40 21.05
C ARG A 214 16.70 16.01 20.77
N ALA A 215 18.01 15.83 20.93
CA ALA A 215 18.64 14.53 20.84
C ALA A 215 18.32 13.69 22.09
N VAL A 216 17.78 12.49 21.89
CA VAL A 216 17.43 11.54 22.96
C VAL A 216 18.17 10.20 22.82
N VAL A 217 18.93 10.04 21.74
CA VAL A 217 19.90 8.93 21.56
C VAL A 217 21.23 9.53 21.13
N ARG A 218 22.31 9.05 21.71
CA ARG A 218 23.68 9.40 21.29
C ARG A 218 24.52 8.15 21.03
N PRO A 219 25.55 8.21 20.18
CA PRO A 219 26.53 7.14 20.06
C PRO A 219 27.12 6.75 21.43
N SER A 220 27.38 5.48 21.64
CA SER A 220 27.90 4.98 22.92
C SER A 220 29.33 5.46 23.24
N ASP A 221 30.10 5.81 22.20
CA ASP A 221 31.48 6.29 22.26
C ASP A 221 31.59 7.81 22.45
N VAL A 222 30.48 8.55 22.46
CA VAL A 222 30.44 9.99 22.70
C VAL A 222 30.03 10.24 24.15
N GLU A 223 30.93 10.79 24.95
CA GLU A 223 30.66 11.10 26.38
C GLU A 223 30.19 12.54 26.64
N THR A 224 30.35 13.40 25.65
CA THR A 224 30.01 14.83 25.74
C THR A 224 28.57 15.11 25.29
N GLU A 225 28.16 16.38 25.42
CA GLU A 225 26.89 16.88 24.88
C GLU A 225 26.75 16.51 23.40
N PHE A 226 25.65 15.84 23.03
CA PHE A 226 25.38 15.41 21.66
C PHE A 226 24.26 16.26 21.08
N VAL A 227 24.58 16.99 20.02
CA VAL A 227 23.65 17.89 19.30
C VAL A 227 23.54 17.46 17.86
N VAL A 228 22.31 17.46 17.34
CA VAL A 228 22.00 17.20 15.93
C VAL A 228 21.73 18.54 15.23
N SER A 229 22.37 18.77 14.08
CA SER A 229 22.21 20.01 13.30
C SER A 229 21.39 19.81 12.03
N ASP A 230 21.98 19.23 11.01
CA ASP A 230 21.42 19.07 9.64
C ASP A 230 21.24 17.63 9.21
N THR A 231 21.80 16.68 9.97
CA THR A 231 21.71 15.24 9.70
C THR A 231 21.22 14.52 10.95
N ALA A 232 20.06 13.85 10.84
CA ALA A 232 19.48 13.09 11.94
C ALA A 232 20.33 11.89 12.32
N TYR A 233 20.44 11.60 13.61
CA TYR A 233 21.17 10.44 14.09
C TYR A 233 20.24 9.23 14.21
N THR A 234 20.45 8.23 13.37
CA THR A 234 19.65 6.99 13.31
C THR A 234 20.45 5.74 13.73
N GLY A 235 21.70 5.94 14.17
CA GLY A 235 22.61 4.84 14.56
C GLY A 235 22.29 4.24 15.93
N PRO A 236 23.03 3.17 16.32
CA PRO A 236 22.94 2.55 17.63
C PRO A 236 23.48 3.47 18.72
N GLY A 237 23.01 3.30 19.97
CA GLY A 237 23.49 4.15 21.06
C GLY A 237 22.77 3.95 22.37
N VAL A 238 22.92 4.96 23.23
CA VAL A 238 22.29 5.02 24.55
C VAL A 238 21.36 6.21 24.65
N LEU A 239 20.32 6.07 25.47
CA LEU A 239 19.35 7.13 25.70
C LEU A 239 19.95 8.25 26.54
N ILE A 240 19.61 9.50 26.17
CA ILE A 240 19.92 10.74 26.88
C ILE A 240 18.67 11.63 26.90
N ASN A 241 18.63 12.64 27.76
CA ASN A 241 17.52 13.60 27.84
C ASN A 241 16.13 12.94 27.97
N SER A 242 16.08 11.73 28.53
CA SER A 242 14.90 10.86 28.62
C SER A 242 14.56 10.48 30.06
N GLY A 243 14.90 11.33 31.04
CA GLY A 243 14.63 11.10 32.46
C GLY A 243 15.25 9.80 32.98
N ASP A 244 14.43 8.95 33.58
CA ASP A 244 14.87 7.66 34.17
C ASP A 244 15.37 6.65 33.11
N TRP A 245 15.16 6.92 31.82
CA TRP A 245 15.65 6.05 30.74
C TRP A 245 17.08 6.38 30.30
N ASN A 246 17.68 7.44 30.84
CA ASN A 246 19.05 7.83 30.49
C ASN A 246 20.04 6.68 30.75
N GLY A 247 20.91 6.45 29.77
CA GLY A 247 21.92 5.37 29.82
C GLY A 247 21.43 3.99 29.37
N LEU A 248 20.13 3.79 29.16
CA LEU A 248 19.61 2.54 28.59
C LEU A 248 20.01 2.42 27.13
N SER A 249 20.22 1.18 26.69
CA SER A 249 20.29 0.87 25.25
C SER A 249 18.93 1.11 24.59
N ILE A 250 18.90 1.30 23.27
CA ILE A 250 17.67 1.51 22.50
C ILE A 250 16.62 0.43 22.79
N ASP A 251 17.03 -0.87 22.80
CA ASP A 251 16.10 -1.99 23.05
C ASP A 251 15.57 -2.01 24.48
N ALA A 252 16.40 -1.67 25.46
CA ALA A 252 15.95 -1.52 26.84
C ALA A 252 15.00 -0.33 26.98
N GLY A 253 15.33 0.79 26.34
CA GLY A 253 14.50 1.98 26.30
C GLY A 253 13.14 1.73 25.66
N LYS A 254 13.05 0.98 24.57
CA LYS A 254 11.76 0.59 23.96
C LYS A 254 10.88 -0.18 24.95
N ARG A 255 11.46 -1.12 25.67
CA ARG A 255 10.71 -1.91 26.68
C ARG A 255 10.22 -1.02 27.83
N GLU A 256 11.08 -0.14 28.36
CA GLU A 256 10.69 0.80 29.42
C GLU A 256 9.65 1.82 28.96
N ALA A 257 9.78 2.33 27.72
CA ALA A 257 8.80 3.25 27.16
C ALA A 257 7.41 2.58 27.06
N ILE A 258 7.34 1.36 26.58
CA ILE A 258 6.09 0.58 26.50
C ILE A 258 5.49 0.40 27.90
N ARG A 259 6.30 -0.02 28.90
CA ARG A 259 5.83 -0.17 30.28
C ARG A 259 5.27 1.12 30.86
N ALA A 260 5.99 2.23 30.66
CA ALA A 260 5.54 3.54 31.14
C ALA A 260 4.24 4.00 30.51
N ILE A 261 4.10 3.83 29.19
CA ILE A 261 2.91 4.15 28.42
C ILE A 261 1.69 3.34 28.91
N GLU A 262 1.88 2.03 29.12
CA GLU A 262 0.84 1.12 29.62
C GLU A 262 0.47 1.43 31.09
N ALA A 263 1.47 1.68 31.95
CA ALA A 263 1.24 2.03 33.36
C ALA A 263 0.46 3.33 33.52
N CYS A 264 0.70 4.31 32.65
CA CYS A 264 -0.03 5.58 32.62
C CYS A 264 -1.40 5.50 31.91
N GLY A 265 -1.72 4.37 31.27
CA GLY A 265 -2.97 4.18 30.54
C GLY A 265 -3.09 5.05 29.28
N VAL A 266 -1.95 5.53 28.75
CA VAL A 266 -1.88 6.42 27.59
C VAL A 266 -1.56 5.68 26.29
N GLY A 267 -1.41 4.37 26.33
CA GLY A 267 -1.17 3.54 25.14
C GLY A 267 -0.94 2.06 25.47
N THR A 268 -0.58 1.30 24.44
CA THR A 268 -0.37 -0.16 24.52
C THR A 268 0.73 -0.60 23.56
N SER A 269 1.38 -1.72 23.87
CA SER A 269 2.18 -2.44 22.89
C SER A 269 1.33 -2.88 21.72
N GLN A 270 1.84 -2.77 20.52
CA GLN A 270 1.12 -3.15 19.31
C GLN A 270 2.06 -3.70 18.23
N VAL A 271 1.60 -4.76 17.56
CA VAL A 271 2.20 -5.26 16.32
C VAL A 271 1.37 -4.74 15.15
N THR A 272 2.03 -4.23 14.15
CA THR A 272 1.42 -3.79 12.88
C THR A 272 2.12 -4.43 11.71
N TYR A 273 1.42 -4.45 10.58
CA TYR A 273 1.94 -4.98 9.31
C TYR A 273 1.86 -3.91 8.24
N ARG A 274 2.86 -3.90 7.35
CA ARG A 274 2.83 -3.05 6.14
C ARG A 274 1.82 -3.57 5.13
N LEU A 275 1.64 -4.91 5.07
CA LEU A 275 0.66 -5.55 4.19
C LEU A 275 -0.74 -4.98 4.40
N ARG A 276 -1.39 -4.56 3.32
CA ARG A 276 -2.74 -4.03 3.30
C ARG A 276 -3.71 -5.01 2.67
N ASP A 277 -5.00 -4.86 3.00
CA ASP A 277 -6.06 -5.58 2.31
C ASP A 277 -5.97 -5.34 0.81
N TRP A 278 -6.17 -6.38 0.05
CA TRP A 278 -6.09 -6.34 -1.39
C TRP A 278 -7.39 -5.79 -1.99
N GLY A 279 -7.33 -4.61 -2.61
CA GLY A 279 -8.43 -3.99 -3.34
C GLY A 279 -8.65 -4.66 -4.69
N VAL A 280 -9.79 -5.32 -4.86
CA VAL A 280 -10.06 -6.16 -6.04
C VAL A 280 -11.05 -5.55 -7.03
N SER A 281 -11.67 -4.42 -6.73
CA SER A 281 -12.62 -3.74 -7.61
C SER A 281 -11.94 -3.04 -8.77
N ARG A 282 -12.42 -3.26 -10.01
CA ARG A 282 -11.97 -2.54 -11.21
C ARG A 282 -13.18 -2.09 -12.02
N GLN A 283 -13.20 -0.81 -12.40
CA GLN A 283 -14.25 -0.18 -13.20
C GLN A 283 -13.97 -0.40 -14.67
N ARG A 284 -14.00 -1.66 -15.09
CA ARG A 284 -13.73 -2.08 -16.47
C ARG A 284 -14.53 -3.33 -16.84
N TYR A 285 -14.75 -3.51 -18.13
CA TYR A 285 -15.44 -4.68 -18.67
C TYR A 285 -14.64 -5.97 -18.47
N TRP A 286 -13.34 -5.92 -18.79
CA TRP A 286 -12.50 -7.11 -18.80
C TRP A 286 -12.13 -7.53 -17.38
N GLY A 287 -12.69 -8.66 -16.96
CA GLY A 287 -12.48 -9.26 -15.65
C GLY A 287 -13.64 -10.15 -15.26
N CYS A 288 -13.48 -10.96 -14.21
CA CYS A 288 -14.54 -11.76 -13.65
C CYS A 288 -15.55 -10.84 -12.93
N PRO A 289 -16.86 -10.92 -13.25
CA PRO A 289 -17.88 -10.15 -12.53
C PRO A 289 -17.91 -10.51 -11.04
N ILE A 290 -18.07 -9.50 -10.19
CA ILE A 290 -18.26 -9.71 -8.75
C ILE A 290 -19.71 -10.15 -8.51
N PRO A 291 -19.97 -11.36 -7.96
CA PRO A 291 -21.30 -11.95 -7.90
C PRO A 291 -22.15 -11.38 -6.76
N VAL A 292 -22.43 -10.07 -6.83
CA VAL A 292 -23.16 -9.34 -5.81
C VAL A 292 -24.25 -8.45 -6.42
N ILE A 293 -25.35 -8.28 -5.68
CA ILE A 293 -26.48 -7.44 -6.03
C ILE A 293 -26.68 -6.38 -4.94
N HIS A 294 -26.87 -5.14 -5.33
CA HIS A 294 -27.17 -4.01 -4.46
C HIS A 294 -28.69 -3.74 -4.46
N CYS A 295 -29.33 -4.03 -3.36
CA CYS A 295 -30.75 -3.82 -3.15
C CYS A 295 -30.99 -2.62 -2.20
N PRO A 296 -31.86 -1.66 -2.54
CA PRO A 296 -32.20 -0.56 -1.62
C PRO A 296 -32.65 -1.02 -0.23
N ASN A 297 -33.42 -2.11 -0.18
CA ASN A 297 -33.98 -2.64 1.07
C ASN A 297 -33.04 -3.63 1.78
N CYS A 298 -32.52 -4.62 1.03
CA CYS A 298 -31.71 -5.72 1.59
C CYS A 298 -30.21 -5.42 1.64
N LYS A 299 -29.78 -4.24 1.15
CA LYS A 299 -28.38 -3.83 1.02
C LYS A 299 -27.61 -4.74 0.06
N THR A 300 -26.45 -5.23 0.46
CA THR A 300 -25.59 -6.11 -0.35
C THR A 300 -26.08 -7.55 -0.21
N VAL A 301 -26.40 -8.20 -1.33
CA VAL A 301 -26.90 -9.57 -1.40
C VAL A 301 -26.05 -10.36 -2.39
N PRO A 302 -25.53 -11.55 -2.05
CA PRO A 302 -24.85 -12.40 -3.02
C PRO A 302 -25.80 -12.90 -4.11
N VAL A 303 -25.27 -13.12 -5.32
CA VAL A 303 -26.00 -13.82 -6.37
C VAL A 303 -26.21 -15.26 -5.90
N PRO A 304 -27.41 -15.84 -6.05
CA PRO A 304 -27.68 -17.23 -5.71
C PRO A 304 -26.75 -18.20 -6.49
N GLU A 305 -26.31 -19.28 -5.87
CA GLU A 305 -25.43 -20.28 -6.52
C GLU A 305 -26.02 -20.84 -7.81
N ALA A 306 -27.34 -21.05 -7.84
CA ALA A 306 -28.05 -21.53 -9.04
C ALA A 306 -28.02 -20.55 -10.22
N GLU A 307 -27.67 -19.29 -9.99
CA GLU A 307 -27.55 -18.24 -11.02
C GLU A 307 -26.08 -17.95 -11.40
N LEU A 308 -25.13 -18.70 -10.87
CA LEU A 308 -23.72 -18.62 -11.24
C LEU A 308 -23.43 -19.49 -12.48
N PRO A 309 -22.49 -19.09 -13.30
CA PRO A 309 -21.66 -17.86 -13.23
C PRO A 309 -22.42 -16.62 -13.70
N VAL A 310 -22.07 -15.47 -13.13
CA VAL A 310 -22.48 -14.17 -13.70
C VAL A 310 -21.69 -13.94 -14.98
N THR A 311 -22.37 -13.93 -16.14
CA THR A 311 -21.73 -13.74 -17.44
C THR A 311 -21.72 -12.27 -17.85
N LEU A 312 -20.65 -11.84 -18.51
CA LEU A 312 -20.55 -10.51 -19.09
C LEU A 312 -21.49 -10.38 -20.30
N PRO A 313 -22.13 -9.21 -20.53
CA PRO A 313 -22.91 -8.96 -21.73
C PRO A 313 -21.99 -8.90 -22.96
N VAL A 314 -22.49 -9.32 -24.11
CA VAL A 314 -21.73 -9.29 -25.38
C VAL A 314 -22.05 -8.03 -26.23
N ASP A 315 -23.14 -7.36 -25.92
CA ASP A 315 -23.62 -6.13 -26.57
C ASP A 315 -23.13 -4.90 -25.81
N VAL A 316 -21.81 -4.68 -25.80
CA VAL A 316 -21.15 -3.64 -25.01
C VAL A 316 -20.54 -2.57 -25.92
N ASP A 317 -20.77 -1.31 -25.57
CA ASP A 317 -20.15 -0.16 -26.21
C ASP A 317 -18.88 0.28 -25.46
N PHE A 318 -17.77 0.36 -26.21
CA PHE A 318 -16.47 0.79 -25.72
C PHE A 318 -16.05 2.18 -26.20
N ASP A 319 -16.89 2.88 -26.95
CA ASP A 319 -16.54 4.17 -27.57
C ASP A 319 -16.45 5.30 -26.54
N GLU A 320 -17.09 5.14 -25.38
CA GLU A 320 -17.04 6.10 -24.30
C GLU A 320 -16.13 5.65 -23.14
N PRO A 321 -15.37 6.56 -22.52
CA PRO A 321 -14.53 6.23 -21.36
C PRO A 321 -15.39 5.85 -20.13
N GLY A 322 -14.76 5.13 -19.18
CA GLY A 322 -15.38 4.66 -17.96
C GLY A 322 -15.92 3.24 -18.05
N ASN A 323 -16.67 2.80 -17.02
CA ASN A 323 -17.10 1.41 -16.89
C ASN A 323 -18.28 1.09 -17.84
N PRO A 324 -18.09 0.27 -18.90
CA PRO A 324 -19.16 -0.09 -19.81
C PRO A 324 -20.30 -0.86 -19.15
N LEU A 325 -20.02 -1.64 -18.10
CA LEU A 325 -21.04 -2.38 -17.36
C LEU A 325 -21.97 -1.48 -16.58
N ASP A 326 -21.45 -0.36 -16.07
CA ASP A 326 -22.28 0.62 -15.38
C ASP A 326 -23.18 1.42 -16.36
N ARG A 327 -22.73 1.60 -17.60
CA ARG A 327 -23.53 2.25 -18.64
C ARG A 327 -24.50 1.30 -19.33
N HIS A 328 -24.34 -0.02 -19.15
CA HIS A 328 -25.17 -1.02 -19.86
C HIS A 328 -26.67 -0.86 -19.52
N PRO A 329 -27.55 -0.75 -20.53
CA PRO A 329 -28.95 -0.36 -20.32
C PRO A 329 -29.79 -1.42 -19.59
N SER A 330 -29.44 -2.68 -19.68
CA SER A 330 -30.24 -3.80 -19.13
C SER A 330 -29.47 -4.70 -18.18
N TRP A 331 -28.22 -5.06 -18.47
CA TRP A 331 -27.46 -6.11 -17.75
C TRP A 331 -27.35 -5.87 -16.25
N LYS A 332 -27.18 -4.63 -15.80
CA LYS A 332 -27.06 -4.31 -14.39
C LYS A 332 -28.40 -4.36 -13.62
N HIS A 333 -29.53 -4.27 -14.31
CA HIS A 333 -30.83 -4.21 -13.68
C HIS A 333 -31.38 -5.63 -13.44
N VAL A 334 -31.62 -5.95 -12.17
CA VAL A 334 -32.06 -7.28 -11.73
C VAL A 334 -33.09 -7.18 -10.62
N SER A 335 -33.81 -8.28 -10.36
CA SER A 335 -34.61 -8.40 -9.16
C SER A 335 -33.75 -8.89 -8.00
N CYS A 336 -33.97 -8.34 -6.81
CA CYS A 336 -33.30 -8.80 -5.61
C CYS A 336 -33.75 -10.25 -5.28
N PRO A 337 -32.83 -11.21 -5.16
CA PRO A 337 -33.19 -12.61 -4.88
C PRO A 337 -33.80 -12.78 -3.48
N LYS A 338 -33.60 -11.81 -2.56
CA LYS A 338 -34.12 -11.88 -1.20
C LYS A 338 -35.51 -11.28 -1.03
N CYS A 339 -35.86 -10.20 -1.75
CA CYS A 339 -37.14 -9.49 -1.55
C CYS A 339 -37.93 -9.22 -2.86
N GLY A 340 -37.39 -9.57 -4.03
CA GLY A 340 -38.04 -9.39 -5.32
C GLY A 340 -38.04 -7.95 -5.87
N ASN A 341 -37.60 -6.96 -5.08
CA ASN A 341 -37.59 -5.56 -5.52
C ASN A 341 -36.49 -5.29 -6.56
N ASN A 342 -36.65 -4.21 -7.32
CA ASN A 342 -35.64 -3.75 -8.26
C ASN A 342 -34.31 -3.52 -7.54
N ALA A 343 -33.24 -4.03 -8.12
CA ALA A 343 -31.90 -4.01 -7.60
C ALA A 343 -30.89 -3.86 -8.75
N ILE A 344 -29.63 -3.63 -8.40
CA ILE A 344 -28.55 -3.41 -9.37
C ILE A 344 -27.43 -4.43 -9.08
N ARG A 345 -26.95 -5.14 -10.13
CA ARG A 345 -25.72 -5.92 -10.04
C ARG A 345 -24.55 -5.03 -9.71
N GLU A 346 -23.54 -5.61 -9.06
CA GLU A 346 -22.21 -5.01 -9.01
C GLU A 346 -21.68 -4.87 -10.45
N THR A 347 -21.21 -3.67 -10.77
CA THR A 347 -20.69 -3.35 -12.11
C THR A 347 -19.17 -3.37 -12.16
N ASP A 348 -18.50 -3.39 -11.01
CA ASP A 348 -17.08 -3.62 -10.94
C ASP A 348 -16.76 -5.09 -11.27
N THR A 349 -15.61 -5.31 -11.90
CA THR A 349 -15.04 -6.65 -12.10
C THR A 349 -13.87 -6.85 -11.16
N PHE A 350 -13.50 -8.12 -10.92
CA PHE A 350 -12.31 -8.42 -10.14
C PHE A 350 -11.04 -8.01 -10.88
N ASP A 351 -10.04 -7.61 -10.11
CA ASP A 351 -8.65 -7.53 -10.55
C ASP A 351 -8.22 -8.83 -11.22
N THR A 352 -7.42 -8.76 -12.29
CA THR A 352 -6.98 -9.95 -13.03
C THR A 352 -6.12 -10.90 -12.19
N PHE A 353 -5.44 -10.41 -11.17
CA PHE A 353 -4.71 -11.27 -10.23
C PHE A 353 -5.63 -12.15 -9.38
N PHE A 354 -6.90 -11.80 -9.25
CA PHE A 354 -7.87 -12.66 -8.56
C PHE A 354 -7.93 -14.03 -9.23
N GLU A 355 -8.11 -14.09 -10.55
CA GLU A 355 -8.17 -15.35 -11.30
C GLU A 355 -6.82 -16.07 -11.29
N SER A 356 -5.72 -15.37 -11.47
CA SER A 356 -4.38 -15.97 -11.48
C SER A 356 -3.94 -16.49 -10.12
N SER A 357 -4.58 -16.08 -9.03
CA SER A 357 -4.19 -16.48 -7.68
C SER A 357 -4.63 -17.90 -7.31
N TRP A 358 -5.54 -18.51 -8.05
CA TRP A 358 -6.02 -19.86 -7.79
C TRP A 358 -6.01 -20.78 -9.03
N TYR A 359 -5.56 -20.31 -10.20
CA TYR A 359 -5.59 -21.08 -11.43
C TYR A 359 -4.84 -22.41 -11.33
N PHE A 360 -3.82 -22.51 -10.48
CA PHE A 360 -3.10 -23.76 -10.22
C PHE A 360 -4.02 -24.85 -9.66
N ALA A 361 -5.01 -24.49 -8.85
CA ALA A 361 -6.04 -25.41 -8.38
C ALA A 361 -7.02 -25.76 -9.51
N ARG A 362 -7.44 -24.76 -10.32
CA ARG A 362 -8.30 -25.01 -11.49
C ARG A 362 -7.67 -26.00 -12.47
N PHE A 363 -6.36 -25.97 -12.64
CA PHE A 363 -5.64 -26.87 -13.56
C PHE A 363 -5.66 -28.33 -13.12
N THR A 364 -5.92 -28.62 -11.84
CA THR A 364 -6.04 -30.02 -11.37
C THR A 364 -7.26 -30.71 -11.93
N ASP A 365 -8.35 -29.97 -12.24
CA ASP A 365 -9.60 -30.47 -12.81
C ASP A 365 -10.25 -29.42 -13.72
N PRO A 366 -9.71 -29.21 -14.95
CA PRO A 366 -10.16 -28.13 -15.83
C PRO A 366 -11.56 -28.34 -16.39
N THR A 367 -12.12 -29.54 -16.24
CA THR A 367 -13.45 -29.90 -16.75
C THR A 367 -14.56 -29.82 -15.69
N SER A 368 -14.19 -29.63 -14.42
CA SER A 368 -15.15 -29.49 -13.35
C SER A 368 -16.06 -28.26 -13.55
N LYS A 369 -17.34 -28.42 -13.23
CA LYS A 369 -18.32 -27.33 -13.23
C LYS A 369 -18.21 -26.45 -11.96
N ASP A 370 -17.64 -27.00 -10.90
CA ASP A 370 -17.54 -26.36 -9.58
C ASP A 370 -16.13 -25.78 -9.28
N GLY A 371 -15.42 -25.36 -10.33
CA GLY A 371 -14.06 -24.86 -10.24
C GLY A 371 -13.02 -25.98 -10.32
N PHE A 372 -12.95 -26.87 -9.36
CA PHE A 372 -12.12 -28.09 -9.33
C PHE A 372 -12.70 -29.07 -8.29
N SER A 373 -12.37 -30.35 -8.42
CA SER A 373 -12.73 -31.35 -7.42
C SER A 373 -11.69 -31.40 -6.30
N ARG A 374 -12.13 -31.62 -5.06
CA ARG A 374 -11.22 -31.78 -3.92
C ARG A 374 -10.28 -32.95 -4.12
N GLU A 375 -10.76 -34.08 -4.65
CA GLU A 375 -9.95 -35.26 -4.91
C GLU A 375 -8.78 -34.97 -5.86
N ALA A 376 -9.02 -34.23 -6.94
CA ALA A 376 -7.97 -33.83 -7.88
C ALA A 376 -7.00 -32.84 -7.25
N ALA A 377 -7.49 -31.87 -6.48
CA ALA A 377 -6.64 -30.91 -5.77
C ALA A 377 -5.75 -31.60 -4.74
N ASP A 378 -6.31 -32.48 -3.89
CA ASP A 378 -5.56 -33.23 -2.86
C ASP A 378 -4.51 -34.16 -3.49
N TYR A 379 -4.72 -34.65 -4.73
CA TYR A 379 -3.76 -35.47 -5.44
C TYR A 379 -2.61 -34.69 -6.10
N TRP A 380 -2.92 -33.53 -6.72
CA TRP A 380 -1.97 -32.79 -7.54
C TRP A 380 -1.23 -31.67 -6.79
N LEU A 381 -1.81 -31.17 -5.70
CA LEU A 381 -1.24 -30.05 -4.97
C LEU A 381 -0.51 -30.53 -3.70
N PRO A 382 0.50 -29.74 -3.24
CA PRO A 382 1.05 -28.53 -3.84
C PRO A 382 1.80 -28.82 -5.16
N VAL A 383 1.91 -27.80 -6.01
CA VAL A 383 2.72 -27.89 -7.25
C VAL A 383 4.18 -28.15 -6.88
N ASP A 384 4.79 -29.20 -7.44
CA ASP A 384 6.16 -29.63 -7.08
C ASP A 384 7.22 -28.58 -7.41
N GLN A 385 7.12 -27.98 -8.59
CA GLN A 385 8.03 -26.97 -9.08
C GLN A 385 7.30 -25.90 -9.88
N TYR A 386 7.38 -24.66 -9.41
CA TYR A 386 6.80 -23.50 -10.06
C TYR A 386 7.90 -22.61 -10.66
N ILE A 387 7.71 -22.15 -11.91
CA ILE A 387 8.72 -21.38 -12.63
C ILE A 387 8.09 -20.10 -13.14
N GLY A 388 8.69 -18.95 -12.82
CA GLY A 388 8.16 -17.66 -13.23
C GLY A 388 9.11 -16.48 -12.99
N GLY A 389 8.64 -15.28 -13.25
CA GLY A 389 9.42 -14.06 -13.05
C GLY A 389 9.48 -13.60 -11.59
N VAL A 390 10.60 -13.04 -11.19
CA VAL A 390 10.81 -12.50 -9.84
C VAL A 390 9.90 -11.30 -9.54
N GLU A 391 9.41 -10.60 -10.56
CA GLU A 391 8.46 -9.49 -10.46
C GLU A 391 7.16 -9.86 -9.78
N HIS A 392 6.81 -11.15 -9.77
CA HIS A 392 5.62 -11.66 -9.11
C HIS A 392 5.80 -11.99 -7.62
N ALA A 393 7.00 -11.78 -7.06
CA ALA A 393 7.32 -12.14 -5.68
C ALA A 393 6.30 -11.63 -4.66
N VAL A 394 5.88 -10.36 -4.78
CA VAL A 394 4.95 -9.69 -3.85
C VAL A 394 3.55 -9.45 -4.45
N LEU A 395 3.30 -9.98 -5.64
CA LEU A 395 2.02 -9.93 -6.35
C LEU A 395 1.43 -11.34 -6.42
N HIS A 396 1.47 -11.96 -7.60
CA HIS A 396 0.89 -13.28 -7.87
C HIS A 396 1.31 -14.35 -6.86
N LEU A 397 2.61 -14.45 -6.51
CA LEU A 397 3.09 -15.47 -5.58
C LEU A 397 2.53 -15.28 -4.17
N LEU A 398 2.47 -14.04 -3.68
CA LEU A 398 1.89 -13.73 -2.38
C LEU A 398 0.38 -13.95 -2.37
N TYR A 399 -0.30 -13.54 -3.44
CA TYR A 399 -1.75 -13.73 -3.57
C TYR A 399 -2.13 -15.21 -3.70
N SER A 400 -1.33 -16.02 -4.39
CA SER A 400 -1.55 -17.47 -4.45
C SER A 400 -1.41 -18.16 -3.08
N ARG A 401 -0.44 -17.74 -2.28
CA ARG A 401 -0.28 -18.20 -0.89
C ARG A 401 -1.48 -17.82 -0.01
N PHE A 402 -1.98 -16.60 -0.17
CA PHE A 402 -3.20 -16.15 0.49
C PHE A 402 -4.42 -16.96 0.03
N PHE A 403 -4.60 -17.19 -1.28
CA PHE A 403 -5.72 -17.97 -1.81
C PHE A 403 -5.69 -19.41 -1.35
N ALA A 404 -4.51 -20.05 -1.24
CA ALA A 404 -4.40 -21.40 -0.68
C ALA A 404 -5.00 -21.46 0.72
N ARG A 405 -4.65 -20.52 1.60
CA ARG A 405 -5.20 -20.43 2.96
C ARG A 405 -6.70 -20.14 2.97
N ALA A 406 -7.12 -19.17 2.18
CA ALA A 406 -8.54 -18.77 2.13
C ALA A 406 -9.43 -19.91 1.61
N LEU A 407 -8.99 -20.65 0.58
CA LEU A 407 -9.71 -21.80 0.05
C LEU A 407 -9.70 -22.98 1.02
N SER A 408 -8.62 -23.18 1.79
CA SER A 408 -8.57 -24.17 2.87
C SER A 408 -9.54 -23.80 4.00
N GLU A 409 -9.59 -22.53 4.44
CA GLU A 409 -10.51 -22.05 5.49
C GLU A 409 -11.99 -22.29 5.09
N VAL A 410 -12.33 -22.18 3.80
CA VAL A 410 -13.69 -22.44 3.31
C VAL A 410 -13.94 -23.87 2.84
N GLY A 411 -12.94 -24.77 2.98
CA GLY A 411 -13.11 -26.22 2.83
C GLY A 411 -12.94 -26.81 1.42
N TYR A 412 -12.34 -26.05 0.49
CA TYR A 412 -12.10 -26.56 -0.86
C TYR A 412 -10.98 -27.61 -0.92
N PHE A 413 -9.94 -27.48 -0.11
CA PHE A 413 -8.82 -28.41 0.06
C PHE A 413 -8.16 -28.18 1.44
N ASP A 414 -7.09 -28.93 1.73
CA ASP A 414 -6.25 -28.75 2.93
C ASP A 414 -4.82 -28.45 2.46
N LEU A 415 -4.54 -27.18 2.19
CA LEU A 415 -3.31 -26.72 1.56
C LEU A 415 -2.87 -25.36 2.12
N ASP A 416 -1.69 -25.31 2.74
CA ASP A 416 -1.13 -24.04 3.25
C ASP A 416 -0.32 -23.29 2.19
N GLU A 417 0.48 -24.01 1.39
CA GLU A 417 1.35 -23.42 0.39
C GLU A 417 1.09 -24.02 -1.00
N PRO A 418 0.84 -23.19 -2.03
CA PRO A 418 0.48 -23.67 -3.35
C PRO A 418 1.63 -24.30 -4.12
N PHE A 419 2.88 -23.90 -3.83
CA PHE A 419 4.08 -24.27 -4.57
C PHE A 419 5.17 -24.78 -3.64
N SER A 420 5.53 -26.05 -3.72
CA SER A 420 6.61 -26.66 -2.90
C SER A 420 7.98 -26.10 -3.27
N GLY A 421 8.25 -25.92 -4.56
CA GLY A 421 9.49 -25.38 -5.08
C GLY A 421 9.24 -24.22 -6.03
N LEU A 422 10.08 -23.21 -5.96
CA LEU A 422 10.04 -22.03 -6.84
C LEU A 422 11.40 -21.82 -7.52
N MET A 423 11.35 -21.61 -8.82
CA MET A 423 12.50 -21.12 -9.58
C MET A 423 12.15 -19.80 -10.24
N THR A 424 12.91 -18.74 -9.90
CA THR A 424 12.71 -17.44 -10.53
C THR A 424 13.67 -17.28 -11.70
N GLN A 425 13.11 -16.96 -12.85
CA GLN A 425 13.88 -16.60 -14.05
C GLN A 425 14.19 -15.10 -14.02
N GLY A 426 15.35 -14.73 -14.60
CA GLY A 426 15.64 -13.34 -14.91
C GLY A 426 14.71 -12.79 -15.99
N MET A 427 14.50 -11.49 -15.99
CA MET A 427 13.80 -10.82 -17.09
C MET A 427 14.60 -10.95 -18.37
N VAL A 428 13.92 -11.25 -19.48
CA VAL A 428 14.56 -11.17 -20.80
C VAL A 428 14.86 -9.71 -21.09
N CYS A 429 16.12 -9.40 -21.22
CA CYS A 429 16.60 -8.05 -21.51
C CYS A 429 17.37 -8.06 -22.82
N HIS A 430 17.26 -7.00 -23.56
CA HIS A 430 18.04 -6.76 -24.78
C HIS A 430 18.44 -5.30 -24.87
N GLN A 431 19.56 -5.03 -25.58
CA GLN A 431 19.92 -3.66 -25.90
C GLN A 431 18.87 -3.09 -26.85
N SER A 432 18.38 -1.90 -26.55
CA SER A 432 17.42 -1.22 -27.42
C SER A 432 18.11 -0.50 -28.56
N PHE A 433 17.41 -0.39 -29.69
CA PHE A 433 17.91 0.25 -30.91
C PHE A 433 16.85 1.18 -31.51
N LYS A 434 17.30 2.32 -32.02
CA LYS A 434 16.46 3.28 -32.75
C LYS A 434 17.14 3.73 -34.03
N ASP A 435 16.35 4.01 -35.06
CA ASP A 435 16.82 4.70 -36.24
C ASP A 435 17.12 6.20 -35.97
N GLN A 436 17.55 6.94 -36.96
CA GLN A 436 17.86 8.37 -36.86
C GLN A 436 16.61 9.23 -36.65
N ASP A 437 15.42 8.70 -37.00
CA ASP A 437 14.14 9.36 -36.82
C ASP A 437 13.50 9.06 -35.45
N GLY A 438 14.15 8.19 -34.63
CA GLY A 438 13.72 7.83 -33.30
C GLY A 438 12.75 6.64 -33.22
N ASN A 439 12.48 5.96 -34.33
CA ASN A 439 11.65 4.75 -34.35
C ASN A 439 12.43 3.56 -33.82
N TRP A 440 11.72 2.66 -33.11
CA TRP A 440 12.30 1.42 -32.58
C TRP A 440 12.64 0.44 -33.70
N LEU A 441 13.83 -0.17 -33.59
CA LEU A 441 14.28 -1.25 -34.46
C LEU A 441 14.33 -2.56 -33.71
N PHE A 442 13.89 -3.64 -34.37
CA PHE A 442 14.04 -4.98 -33.85
C PHE A 442 15.50 -5.45 -33.92
N PRO A 443 15.93 -6.33 -32.98
CA PRO A 443 17.31 -6.81 -32.93
C PRO A 443 17.81 -7.46 -34.23
N ASP A 444 16.91 -8.12 -35.00
CA ASP A 444 17.22 -8.75 -36.29
C ASP A 444 17.40 -7.74 -37.44
N GLN A 445 16.92 -6.53 -37.27
CA GLN A 445 17.13 -5.42 -38.22
C GLN A 445 18.45 -4.70 -38.01
N VAL A 446 19.21 -5.07 -36.97
CA VAL A 446 20.45 -4.36 -36.59
C VAL A 446 21.62 -5.32 -36.59
N THR A 447 22.73 -4.91 -37.20
CA THR A 447 24.00 -5.64 -37.17
C THR A 447 25.11 -4.76 -36.61
N LYS A 448 26.12 -5.39 -35.99
CA LYS A 448 27.29 -4.70 -35.45
C LYS A 448 28.41 -4.78 -36.41
N THR A 449 28.90 -3.64 -36.90
CA THR A 449 30.15 -3.52 -37.59
C THR A 449 31.31 -3.46 -36.60
N LYS A 450 32.56 -3.22 -37.05
CA LYS A 450 33.72 -3.09 -36.16
C LYS A 450 33.59 -1.86 -35.24
N GLU A 451 32.91 -0.82 -35.68
CA GLU A 451 32.90 0.50 -35.04
C GLU A 451 31.53 0.91 -34.52
N GLU A 452 30.42 0.46 -35.15
CA GLU A 452 29.07 0.93 -34.83
C GLU A 452 27.98 -0.11 -35.11
N PHE A 453 26.77 0.18 -34.65
CA PHE A 453 25.57 -0.58 -35.03
C PHE A 453 24.93 0.07 -36.27
N VAL A 454 24.55 -0.76 -37.25
CA VAL A 454 23.90 -0.32 -38.48
C VAL A 454 22.67 -1.19 -38.81
N THR A 455 21.76 -0.64 -39.59
CA THR A 455 20.62 -1.42 -40.12
C THR A 455 21.11 -2.47 -41.12
N VAL A 456 20.51 -3.65 -41.09
CA VAL A 456 20.86 -4.76 -41.98
C VAL A 456 20.57 -4.42 -43.44
N ASP A 457 19.46 -3.73 -43.70
CA ASP A 457 18.95 -3.48 -45.06
C ASP A 457 19.62 -2.28 -45.72
N THR A 458 19.80 -1.18 -45.00
CA THR A 458 20.28 0.08 -45.58
C THR A 458 21.73 0.44 -45.20
N GLY A 459 22.26 -0.19 -44.15
CA GLY A 459 23.59 0.15 -43.61
C GLY A 459 23.66 1.49 -42.88
N GLU A 460 22.52 2.08 -42.56
CA GLU A 460 22.45 3.36 -41.83
C GLU A 460 22.83 3.18 -40.36
N THR A 461 23.49 4.17 -39.79
CA THR A 461 23.88 4.16 -38.37
C THR A 461 22.67 4.13 -37.45
N VAL A 462 22.74 3.25 -36.46
CA VAL A 462 21.67 3.02 -35.47
C VAL A 462 22.08 3.62 -34.13
N ILE A 463 21.13 4.25 -33.46
CA ILE A 463 21.27 4.73 -32.09
C ILE A 463 21.08 3.56 -31.12
N ALA A 464 22.19 3.10 -30.53
CA ALA A 464 22.15 2.05 -29.52
C ALA A 464 21.79 2.66 -28.15
N GLY A 465 20.68 2.18 -27.57
CA GLY A 465 20.23 2.55 -26.25
C GLY A 465 20.80 1.65 -25.14
N ARG A 466 20.23 1.73 -23.98
CA ARG A 466 20.58 0.87 -22.84
C ARG A 466 20.00 -0.55 -23.01
N VAL A 467 20.47 -1.47 -22.17
CA VAL A 467 19.83 -2.78 -22.03
C VAL A 467 18.51 -2.58 -21.26
N GLU A 468 17.43 -2.92 -21.90
CA GLU A 468 16.06 -2.74 -21.37
C GLU A 468 15.32 -4.08 -21.28
N LYS A 469 14.34 -4.16 -20.36
CA LYS A 469 13.43 -5.29 -20.28
C LYS A 469 12.63 -5.38 -21.58
N MET A 470 12.63 -6.57 -22.19
CA MET A 470 11.79 -6.81 -23.36
C MET A 470 10.32 -6.81 -22.97
N SER A 471 9.48 -6.14 -23.78
CA SER A 471 8.04 -6.07 -23.62
C SER A 471 7.35 -6.59 -24.88
N LYS A 472 6.04 -6.84 -24.79
CA LYS A 472 5.22 -7.27 -25.94
C LYS A 472 4.78 -6.10 -26.84
N SER A 473 5.03 -4.88 -26.41
CA SER A 473 4.67 -3.65 -27.15
C SER A 473 5.92 -2.99 -27.71
#